data_260587308211652564cd160150221bc4
#
_entry.id   260587308211652564cd160150221bc4
#
_cell.length_a   1.000
_cell.length_b   1.000
_cell.length_c   1.000
_cell.angle_alpha   90.00
_cell.angle_beta   90.00
_cell.angle_gamma   90.00
#
_symmetry.space_group_name_H-M   'P 1'
#
loop_
_entity.id
_entity.type
_entity.pdbx_description
1 polymer ?
#
loop_
_entity_poly.entity_id
_entity_poly.type
_entity_poly.pdbx_seq_one_letter_code
_entity_poly.pdbx_strand_id
1 'polypeptide(L)'
;MRLWLAQRLSAVVMAVYLIIFALLLLMKQPVGYEGWLELMSPWWWRLFTLLFFISLVMHAWLGVRDVFKDYIFNLKLRAVMQILVDVLLIVYLFWSGVILWGIQFS
;
A
#
# COMPACT_ATOMS: atom_id res chain seq x y z
N MET A 1 -13.81 5.69 -16.76
CA MET A 1 -13.34 6.94 -16.18
C MET A 1 -13.00 6.84 -14.69
N ARG A 2 -13.89 6.24 -13.87
CA ARG A 2 -13.67 6.15 -12.43
C ARG A 2 -12.42 5.33 -12.08
N LEU A 3 -12.20 4.21 -12.77
CA LEU A 3 -11.04 3.35 -12.50
C LEU A 3 -9.72 4.03 -12.89
N TRP A 4 -9.74 4.77 -14.01
CA TRP A 4 -8.59 5.53 -14.45
C TRP A 4 -8.21 6.60 -13.43
N LEU A 5 -9.22 7.32 -12.94
CA LEU A 5 -9.02 8.37 -11.94
C LEU A 5 -8.50 7.78 -10.62
N ALA A 6 -9.08 6.65 -10.18
CA ALA A 6 -8.64 5.98 -8.96
C ALA A 6 -7.18 5.56 -9.05
N GLN A 7 -6.76 5.03 -10.19
CA GLN A 7 -5.38 4.62 -10.38
C GLN A 7 -4.43 5.82 -10.33
N ARG A 8 -4.82 6.93 -10.94
CA ARG A 8 -4.00 8.13 -10.91
C ARG A 8 -3.94 8.77 -9.53
N LEU A 9 -5.06 8.81 -8.83
CA LEU A 9 -5.10 9.35 -7.47
C LEU A 9 -4.27 8.51 -6.51
N SER A 10 -4.36 7.18 -6.62
CA SER A 10 -3.55 6.30 -5.79
C SER A 10 -2.05 6.49 -6.06
N ALA A 11 -1.67 6.68 -7.32
CA ALA A 11 -0.28 6.94 -7.67
C ALA A 11 0.21 8.26 -7.07
N VAL A 12 -0.63 9.30 -7.08
CA VAL A 12 -0.27 10.60 -6.49
C VAL A 12 -0.07 10.46 -4.98
N VAL A 13 -0.99 9.76 -4.28
CA VAL A 13 -0.87 9.52 -2.85
C VAL A 13 0.42 8.77 -2.54
N MET A 14 0.73 7.73 -3.32
CA MET A 14 1.95 6.96 -3.13
C MET A 14 3.20 7.83 -3.33
N ALA A 15 3.21 8.67 -4.37
CA ALA A 15 4.34 9.54 -4.65
C ALA A 15 4.56 10.56 -3.53
N VAL A 16 3.49 11.18 -3.06
CA VAL A 16 3.57 12.16 -1.97
C VAL A 16 4.08 11.49 -0.70
N TYR A 17 3.57 10.29 -0.38
CA TYR A 17 4.02 9.56 0.80
C TYR A 17 5.51 9.24 0.71
N LEU A 18 5.97 8.75 -0.43
CA LEU A 18 7.37 8.39 -0.62
C LEU A 18 8.29 9.60 -0.49
N ILE A 19 7.88 10.76 -1.03
CA ILE A 19 8.66 11.98 -0.91
C ILE A 19 8.76 12.40 0.56
N ILE A 20 7.65 12.42 1.28
CA ILE A 20 7.63 12.78 2.71
C ILE A 20 8.46 11.80 3.52
N PHE A 21 8.33 10.51 3.24
CA PHE A 21 9.09 9.46 3.92
C PHE A 21 10.59 9.65 3.70
N ALA A 22 11.01 9.94 2.47
CA ALA A 22 12.40 10.17 2.16
C ALA A 22 12.94 11.39 2.92
N LEU A 23 12.16 12.47 2.99
CA LEU A 23 12.55 13.66 3.74
C LEU A 23 12.68 13.35 5.24
N LEU A 24 11.75 12.57 5.80
CA LEU A 24 11.84 12.17 7.20
C LEU A 24 13.07 11.33 7.47
N LEU A 25 13.43 10.43 6.56
CA LEU A 25 14.62 9.61 6.70
C LEU A 25 15.90 10.48 6.70
N LEU A 26 15.95 11.48 5.82
CA LEU A 26 17.08 12.38 5.75
C LEU A 26 17.19 13.26 6.98
N MET A 27 16.08 13.69 7.54
CA MET A 27 16.05 14.58 8.70
C MET A 27 16.33 13.85 10.00
N LYS A 28 15.75 12.66 10.19
CA LYS A 28 15.82 11.95 11.47
C LYS A 28 16.88 10.87 11.51
N GLN A 29 17.25 10.32 10.35
CA GLN A 29 18.28 9.28 10.23
C GLN A 29 18.14 8.19 11.29
N PRO A 30 17.00 7.45 11.31
CA PRO A 30 16.74 6.47 12.37
C PRO A 30 17.79 5.36 12.38
N VAL A 31 18.22 5.00 13.57
CA VAL A 31 19.21 3.94 13.79
C VAL A 31 18.60 2.91 14.73
N GLY A 32 18.64 1.64 14.32
CA GLY A 32 18.13 0.55 15.11
C GLY A 32 16.60 0.53 15.20
N TYR A 33 16.10 -0.48 15.91
CA TYR A 33 14.66 -0.70 16.03
C TYR A 33 13.96 0.46 16.74
N GLU A 34 14.58 0.97 17.79
CA GLU A 34 14.00 2.07 18.56
C GLU A 34 13.89 3.35 17.73
N GLY A 35 14.88 3.64 16.89
CA GLY A 35 14.82 4.78 15.99
C GLY A 35 13.69 4.68 15.00
N TRP A 36 13.47 3.49 14.45
CA TRP A 36 12.36 3.26 13.53
C TRP A 36 11.01 3.35 14.24
N LEU A 37 10.89 2.84 15.47
CA LEU A 37 9.68 2.98 16.26
C LEU A 37 9.34 4.45 16.49
N GLU A 38 10.35 5.25 16.85
CA GLU A 38 10.16 6.68 17.07
C GLU A 38 9.71 7.37 15.77
N LEU A 39 10.32 7.02 14.64
CA LEU A 39 9.95 7.59 13.34
C LEU A 39 8.49 7.28 12.99
N MET A 40 8.03 6.07 13.28
CA MET A 40 6.69 5.61 12.92
C MET A 40 5.65 5.86 14.00
N SER A 41 6.06 6.38 15.19
CA SER A 41 5.16 6.50 16.32
C SER A 41 4.07 7.56 16.19
N PRO A 42 4.25 8.70 15.50
CA PRO A 42 3.18 9.69 15.42
C PRO A 42 1.91 9.09 14.80
N TRP A 43 0.76 9.30 15.46
CA TRP A 43 -0.49 8.72 14.99
C TRP A 43 -0.88 9.22 13.60
N TRP A 44 -0.60 10.49 13.31
CA TRP A 44 -0.90 11.07 12.00
C TRP A 44 -0.07 10.40 10.91
N TRP A 45 1.18 10.06 11.20
CA TRP A 45 2.06 9.37 10.25
C TRP A 45 1.60 7.92 10.04
N ARG A 46 1.13 7.25 11.11
CA ARG A 46 0.58 5.89 10.97
C ARG A 46 -0.67 5.88 10.11
N LEU A 47 -1.55 6.89 10.28
CA LEU A 47 -2.71 7.01 9.41
C LEU A 47 -2.30 7.26 7.96
N PHE A 48 -1.31 8.11 7.73
CA PHE A 48 -0.81 8.39 6.40
C PHE A 48 -0.19 7.13 5.79
N THR A 49 0.54 6.34 6.57
CA THR A 49 1.13 5.08 6.13
C THR A 49 0.05 4.07 5.76
N LEU A 50 -1.03 4.00 6.54
CA LEU A 50 -2.17 3.15 6.20
C LEU A 50 -2.81 3.59 4.89
N LEU A 51 -2.96 4.89 4.70
CA LEU A 51 -3.48 5.42 3.43
C LEU A 51 -2.58 5.03 2.26
N PHE A 52 -1.25 5.07 2.46
CA PHE A 52 -0.29 4.61 1.47
C PHE A 52 -0.52 3.15 1.12
N PHE A 53 -0.67 2.28 2.13
CA PHE A 53 -0.90 0.85 1.88
C PHE A 53 -2.22 0.60 1.19
N ILE A 54 -3.28 1.32 1.56
CA ILE A 54 -4.58 1.21 0.87
C ILE A 54 -4.42 1.63 -0.59
N SER A 55 -3.72 2.72 -0.85
CA SER A 55 -3.48 3.20 -2.21
C SER A 55 -2.63 2.22 -3.00
N LEU A 56 -1.62 1.63 -2.36
CA LEU A 56 -0.76 0.63 -2.98
C LEU A 56 -1.57 -0.61 -3.39
N VAL A 57 -2.42 -1.12 -2.50
CA VAL A 57 -3.26 -2.28 -2.78
C VAL A 57 -4.23 -1.97 -3.92
N MET A 58 -4.87 -0.81 -3.88
CA MET A 58 -5.80 -0.40 -4.92
C MET A 58 -5.09 -0.23 -6.27
N HIS A 59 -3.93 0.40 -6.26
CA HIS A 59 -3.14 0.60 -7.47
C HIS A 59 -2.69 -0.73 -8.07
N ALA A 60 -2.20 -1.65 -7.23
CA ALA A 60 -1.79 -2.98 -7.66
C ALA A 60 -2.97 -3.78 -8.20
N TRP A 61 -4.12 -3.70 -7.52
CA TRP A 61 -5.33 -4.42 -7.95
C TRP A 61 -5.77 -3.96 -9.35
N LEU A 62 -5.82 -2.65 -9.57
CA LEU A 62 -6.21 -2.10 -10.86
C LEU A 62 -5.20 -2.47 -11.94
N GLY A 63 -3.91 -2.39 -11.64
CA GLY A 63 -2.86 -2.75 -12.58
C GLY A 63 -2.89 -4.22 -12.97
N VAL A 64 -3.03 -5.11 -11.99
CA VAL A 64 -3.10 -6.55 -12.23
C VAL A 64 -4.36 -6.90 -13.02
N ARG A 65 -5.49 -6.26 -12.67
CA ARG A 65 -6.74 -6.47 -13.40
C ARG A 65 -6.60 -6.13 -14.88
N ASP A 66 -5.95 -5.00 -15.18
CA ASP A 66 -5.73 -4.58 -16.56
C ASP A 66 -4.82 -5.55 -17.30
N VAL A 67 -3.73 -6.01 -16.66
CA VAL A 67 -2.83 -6.98 -17.26
C VAL A 67 -3.55 -8.30 -17.54
N PHE A 68 -4.33 -8.79 -16.59
CA PHE A 68 -5.07 -10.04 -16.78
C PHE A 68 -6.10 -9.91 -17.92
N LYS A 69 -6.74 -8.77 -18.01
CA LYS A 69 -7.73 -8.51 -19.06
C LYS A 69 -7.08 -8.53 -20.45
N ASP A 70 -5.85 -8.01 -20.56
CA ASP A 70 -5.17 -7.91 -21.85
C ASP A 70 -4.45 -9.21 -22.26
N TYR A 71 -3.93 -9.98 -21.29
CA TYR A 71 -3.05 -11.12 -21.59
C TYR A 71 -3.67 -12.49 -21.32
N ILE A 72 -4.70 -12.57 -20.50
CA ILE A 72 -5.35 -13.84 -20.17
C ILE A 72 -6.72 -13.87 -20.79
N PHE A 73 -6.86 -14.68 -21.87
CA PHE A 73 -8.10 -14.73 -22.64
C PHE A 73 -9.10 -15.76 -22.10
N ASN A 74 -8.64 -16.75 -21.32
CA ASN A 74 -9.53 -17.73 -20.72
C ASN A 74 -10.24 -17.11 -19.53
N LEU A 75 -11.57 -16.99 -19.62
CA LEU A 75 -12.36 -16.30 -18.60
C LEU A 75 -12.30 -16.99 -17.24
N LYS A 76 -12.29 -18.33 -17.21
CA LYS A 76 -12.22 -19.07 -15.96
C LYS A 76 -10.86 -18.89 -15.30
N LEU A 77 -9.78 -19.01 -16.07
CA LEU A 77 -8.44 -18.82 -15.56
C LEU A 77 -8.23 -17.41 -15.04
N ARG A 78 -8.70 -16.41 -15.81
CA ARG A 78 -8.60 -15.01 -15.39
C ARG A 78 -9.35 -14.76 -14.08
N ALA A 79 -10.56 -15.33 -13.94
CA ALA A 79 -11.35 -15.16 -12.73
C ALA A 79 -10.66 -15.79 -11.52
N VAL A 80 -10.09 -16.99 -11.67
CA VAL A 80 -9.38 -17.66 -10.57
C VAL A 80 -8.15 -16.87 -10.16
N MET A 81 -7.35 -16.43 -11.13
CA MET A 81 -6.15 -15.66 -10.85
C MET A 81 -6.48 -14.32 -10.20
N GLN A 82 -7.56 -13.67 -10.66
CA GLN A 82 -7.99 -12.39 -10.07
C GLN A 82 -8.43 -12.59 -8.61
N ILE A 83 -9.16 -13.66 -8.31
CA ILE A 83 -9.58 -13.97 -6.94
C ILE A 83 -8.37 -14.22 -6.06
N LEU A 84 -7.37 -14.97 -6.56
CA LEU A 84 -6.15 -15.24 -5.81
C LEU A 84 -5.41 -13.95 -5.48
N VAL A 85 -5.28 -13.05 -6.45
CA VAL A 85 -4.62 -11.76 -6.25
C VAL A 85 -5.41 -10.91 -5.26
N ASP A 86 -6.73 -10.87 -5.40
CA ASP A 86 -7.59 -10.09 -4.50
C ASP A 86 -7.44 -10.55 -3.06
N VAL A 87 -7.48 -11.88 -2.82
CA VAL A 87 -7.30 -12.44 -1.48
C VAL A 87 -5.91 -12.08 -0.93
N LEU A 88 -4.89 -12.21 -1.76
CA LEU A 88 -3.52 -11.90 -1.35
C LEU A 88 -3.37 -10.43 -0.97
N LEU A 89 -3.94 -9.52 -1.76
CA LEU A 89 -3.89 -8.09 -1.48
C LEU A 89 -4.63 -7.74 -0.19
N ILE A 90 -5.79 -8.35 0.03
CA ILE A 90 -6.56 -8.14 1.26
C ILE A 90 -5.78 -8.63 2.48
N VAL A 91 -5.13 -9.80 2.38
CA VAL A 91 -4.31 -10.33 3.46
C VAL A 91 -3.15 -9.39 3.77
N TYR A 92 -2.48 -8.87 2.74
CA TYR A 92 -1.38 -7.92 2.95
C TYR A 92 -1.86 -6.64 3.60
N LEU A 93 -3.00 -6.12 3.17
CA LEU A 93 -3.55 -4.89 3.75
C LEU A 93 -3.93 -5.10 5.22
N PHE A 94 -4.57 -6.21 5.54
CA PHE A 94 -4.92 -6.56 6.93
C PHE A 94 -3.66 -6.70 7.77
N TRP A 95 -2.66 -7.38 7.24
CA TRP A 95 -1.39 -7.58 7.95
C TRP A 95 -0.69 -6.25 8.21
N SER A 96 -0.65 -5.36 7.23
CA SER A 96 -0.05 -4.04 7.43
C SER A 96 -0.78 -3.24 8.50
N GLY A 97 -2.11 -3.32 8.56
CA GLY A 97 -2.89 -2.69 9.63
C GLY A 97 -2.53 -3.26 11.00
N VAL A 98 -2.42 -4.58 11.09
CA VAL A 98 -2.02 -5.24 12.34
C VAL A 98 -0.63 -4.80 12.78
N ILE A 99 0.31 -4.72 11.85
CA ILE A 99 1.67 -4.27 12.17
C ILE A 99 1.65 -2.83 12.68
N LEU A 100 0.92 -1.93 12.01
CA LEU A 100 0.91 -0.52 12.38
C LEU A 100 0.27 -0.27 13.75
N TRP A 101 -0.73 -1.05 14.13
CA TRP A 101 -1.41 -0.86 15.41
C TRP A 101 -1.13 -1.96 16.42
N GLY A 102 -0.55 -3.08 15.99
CA GLY A 102 -0.16 -4.16 16.87
C GLY A 102 1.18 -3.93 17.56
N ILE A 103 2.04 -3.09 16.98
CA ILE A 103 3.31 -2.72 17.59
C ILE A 103 3.02 -1.61 18.60
N GLN A 104 3.56 -1.76 19.80
CA GLN A 104 3.40 -0.73 20.84
C GLN A 104 4.40 0.39 20.59
N PHE A 105 3.88 1.53 20.15
CA PHE A 105 4.67 2.73 19.92
C PHE A 105 4.71 3.61 21.16
N SER A 106 5.01 3.04 22.27
CA SER A 106 5.09 3.80 23.53
C SER A 106 6.52 4.09 23.94
#